data_6076f54ab009661fbb5f943714783a5a
#
_entry.id   6076f54ab009661fbb5f943714783a5a
#
_cell.length_a   1.000
_cell.length_b   1.000
_cell.length_c   1.000
_cell.angle_alpha   90.00
_cell.angle_beta   90.00
_cell.angle_gamma   90.00
#
_symmetry.space_group_name_H-M   'P 1'
#
loop_
_entity.id
_entity.type
_entity.pdbx_description
1 polymer ?
#
loop_
_entity_poly.entity_id
_entity_poly.type
_entity_poly.pdbx_seq_one_letter_code
_entity_poly.pdbx_strand_id
1 'polypeptide(L)'
;MIEPASEPAPAKVNLALHVTGRREDGFHLLHTLCVFTELADYVSASPARSDRLTLSGPFGTDLPNGRANLVVRAVEKFRARFPDHLPDGLDIHLEKHLPVAAGLGGGSADAAALLRLLARMSATEIPDADLFAVAATLGADVPMCLLSRPCEVKGIGEQIRPLSAFPHMHLVLVNPLEEVSTPDVFRRLTSKLNPPMPVIPEPLDRAALVSLWLDDTRNDLQGPATDLVPAIAPIIAAIAATSGCVASRMSGSGATCFGLYGSAAAAHQAAHDLRENLSGYWVAATPLLSVP
;
A
#
# COMPACT_ATOMS: atom_id res chain seq x y z
N MET A 1 29.56 5.58 16.16
CA MET A 1 28.90 4.89 15.04
C MET A 1 27.60 5.66 14.85
N ILE A 2 27.34 6.17 13.65
CA ILE A 2 26.04 6.76 13.31
C ILE A 2 25.08 5.57 13.20
N GLU A 3 24.01 5.54 13.99
CA GLU A 3 22.97 4.54 13.83
C GLU A 3 22.44 4.60 12.40
N PRO A 4 22.21 3.44 11.75
CA PRO A 4 21.66 3.44 10.41
C PRO A 4 20.30 4.13 10.43
N ALA A 5 20.11 5.12 9.56
CA ALA A 5 18.82 5.77 9.43
C ALA A 5 17.78 4.73 8.98
N SER A 6 16.67 4.64 9.72
CA SER A 6 15.56 3.75 9.38
C SER A 6 14.36 4.56 8.89
N GLU A 7 13.63 4.01 7.93
CA GLU A 7 12.47 4.62 7.32
C GLU A 7 11.31 3.62 7.28
N PRO A 8 10.11 3.96 7.80
CA PRO A 8 8.95 3.12 7.65
C PRO A 8 8.45 3.09 6.21
N ALA A 9 7.97 1.92 5.79
CA ALA A 9 7.30 1.67 4.52
C ALA A 9 5.83 1.27 4.80
N PRO A 10 4.91 2.23 4.99
CA PRO A 10 3.54 2.01 5.42
C PRO A 10 2.75 1.16 4.42
N ALA A 11 1.89 0.27 4.93
CA ALA A 11 0.94 -0.43 4.07
C ALA A 11 -0.03 0.57 3.43
N LYS A 12 -0.24 0.43 2.12
CA LYS A 12 -1.24 1.16 1.36
C LYS A 12 -2.51 0.34 1.27
N VAL A 13 -3.66 0.94 1.60
CA VAL A 13 -4.97 0.31 1.49
C VAL A 13 -5.87 1.12 0.56
N ASN A 14 -6.45 0.45 -0.44
CA ASN A 14 -7.48 1.07 -1.28
C ASN A 14 -8.83 0.90 -0.57
N LEU A 15 -9.39 1.99 -0.04
CA LEU A 15 -10.73 1.99 0.56
C LEU A 15 -11.82 1.80 -0.50
N ALA A 16 -11.59 2.30 -1.70
CA ALA A 16 -12.40 2.07 -2.89
C ALA A 16 -11.49 2.02 -4.12
N LEU A 17 -11.86 1.22 -5.13
CA LEU A 17 -11.12 1.11 -6.40
C LEU A 17 -12.10 0.85 -7.53
N HIS A 18 -12.31 1.84 -8.40
CA HIS A 18 -13.12 1.74 -9.59
C HIS A 18 -12.23 1.62 -10.82
N VAL A 19 -12.55 0.69 -11.72
CA VAL A 19 -11.91 0.58 -13.04
C VAL A 19 -12.76 1.36 -14.03
N THR A 20 -12.27 2.52 -14.46
CA THR A 20 -13.05 3.48 -15.25
C THR A 20 -12.80 3.41 -16.75
N GLY A 21 -11.81 2.62 -17.17
CA GLY A 21 -11.46 2.47 -18.57
C GLY A 21 -10.25 1.59 -18.80
N ARG A 22 -9.90 1.46 -20.07
CA ARG A 22 -8.67 0.80 -20.52
C ARG A 22 -8.04 1.60 -21.64
N ARG A 23 -6.72 1.84 -21.55
CA ARG A 23 -5.94 2.51 -22.59
C ARG A 23 -5.63 1.54 -23.75
N GLU A 24 -5.24 2.09 -24.89
CA GLU A 24 -4.82 1.29 -26.06
C GLU A 24 -3.58 0.45 -25.80
N ASP A 25 -2.66 0.93 -24.93
CA ASP A 25 -1.47 0.19 -24.50
C ASP A 25 -1.76 -0.94 -23.50
N GLY A 26 -3.04 -1.14 -23.15
CA GLY A 26 -3.52 -2.24 -22.30
C GLY A 26 -3.64 -1.91 -20.82
N PHE A 27 -3.13 -0.78 -20.33
CA PHE A 27 -3.30 -0.36 -18.94
C PHE A 27 -4.74 0.03 -18.63
N HIS A 28 -5.20 -0.33 -17.43
CA HIS A 28 -6.51 0.05 -16.94
C HIS A 28 -6.47 1.45 -16.31
N LEU A 29 -7.51 2.23 -16.58
CA LEU A 29 -7.72 3.51 -15.90
C LEU A 29 -8.45 3.24 -14.58
N LEU A 30 -7.90 3.76 -13.51
CA LEU A 30 -8.38 3.58 -12.15
C LEU A 30 -8.90 4.91 -11.58
N HIS A 31 -9.81 4.80 -10.63
CA HIS A 31 -10.20 5.86 -9.74
C HIS A 31 -10.30 5.26 -8.33
N THR A 32 -9.41 5.65 -7.41
CA THR A 32 -9.27 5.01 -6.10
C THR A 32 -9.04 6.03 -5.00
N LEU A 33 -9.51 5.72 -3.78
CA LEU A 33 -9.13 6.39 -2.55
C LEU A 33 -8.16 5.48 -1.79
N CYS A 34 -6.94 5.97 -1.60
CA CYS A 34 -5.89 5.28 -0.87
C CYS A 34 -5.66 5.91 0.49
N VAL A 35 -5.44 5.08 1.50
CA VAL A 35 -4.99 5.45 2.84
C VAL A 35 -3.75 4.65 3.21
N PHE A 36 -3.01 5.12 4.22
CA PHE A 36 -1.78 4.47 4.69
C PHE A 36 -1.89 4.17 6.18
N THR A 37 -1.21 3.13 6.64
CA THR A 37 -1.28 2.64 8.02
C THR A 37 0.01 2.90 8.78
N GLU A 38 -0.05 2.87 10.11
CA GLU A 38 1.16 2.82 10.94
C GLU A 38 1.86 1.45 10.85
N LEU A 39 1.12 0.40 10.52
CA LEU A 39 1.72 -0.90 10.21
C LEU A 39 2.55 -0.78 8.94
N ALA A 40 3.83 -1.12 9.03
CA ALA A 40 4.81 -0.87 7.99
C ALA A 40 5.89 -1.96 7.95
N ASP A 41 6.54 -2.08 6.81
CA ASP A 41 7.89 -2.64 6.72
C ASP A 41 8.91 -1.56 7.10
N TYR A 42 10.17 -1.92 7.28
CA TYR A 42 11.22 -0.96 7.62
C TYR A 42 12.43 -1.13 6.71
N VAL A 43 12.92 -0.01 6.20
CA VAL A 43 14.13 0.04 5.37
C VAL A 43 15.18 0.86 6.09
N SER A 44 16.39 0.30 6.22
CA SER A 44 17.56 1.05 6.68
C SER A 44 18.68 0.98 5.66
N ALA A 45 19.55 1.99 5.63
CA ALA A 45 20.71 2.03 4.77
C ALA A 45 21.88 2.74 5.44
N SER A 46 23.08 2.25 5.15
CA SER A 46 24.34 2.85 5.59
C SER A 46 25.41 2.77 4.50
N PRO A 47 26.41 3.67 4.49
CA PRO A 47 27.53 3.60 3.54
C PRO A 47 28.27 2.27 3.64
N ALA A 48 28.64 1.69 2.49
CA ALA A 48 29.42 0.47 2.39
C ALA A 48 30.39 0.54 1.19
N ARG A 49 31.18 -0.51 0.97
CA ARG A 49 32.10 -0.61 -0.19
C ARG A 49 31.39 -1.03 -1.48
N SER A 50 30.25 -1.70 -1.36
CA SER A 50 29.42 -2.16 -2.46
C SER A 50 27.99 -2.28 -2.01
N ASP A 51 27.04 -2.20 -2.94
CA ASP A 51 25.62 -2.36 -2.65
C ASP A 51 25.33 -3.80 -2.22
N ARG A 52 24.60 -3.92 -1.10
CA ARG A 52 24.14 -5.18 -0.56
C ARG A 52 22.73 -4.99 0.00
N LEU A 53 21.83 -5.93 -0.30
CA LEU A 53 20.51 -6.02 0.32
C LEU A 53 20.44 -7.25 1.23
N THR A 54 20.08 -7.03 2.49
CA THR A 54 19.74 -8.07 3.46
C THR A 54 18.26 -7.99 3.82
N LEU A 55 17.66 -9.13 4.06
CA LEU A 55 16.23 -9.29 4.31
C LEU A 55 15.99 -9.96 5.66
N SER A 56 14.99 -9.49 6.40
CA SER A 56 14.53 -10.09 7.65
C SER A 56 13.02 -9.90 7.84
N GLY A 57 12.51 -10.25 9.02
CA GLY A 57 11.09 -10.17 9.36
C GLY A 57 10.28 -11.38 8.89
N PRO A 58 9.02 -11.49 9.33
CA PRO A 58 8.18 -12.66 9.07
C PRO A 58 7.97 -13.00 7.60
N PHE A 59 8.05 -11.99 6.71
CA PHE A 59 7.80 -12.14 5.26
C PHE A 59 9.03 -11.81 4.40
N GLY A 60 10.23 -11.72 5.01
CA GLY A 60 11.45 -11.37 4.29
C GLY A 60 12.20 -12.55 3.67
N THR A 61 12.05 -13.75 4.21
CA THR A 61 12.94 -14.91 3.96
C THR A 61 12.92 -15.37 2.49
N ASP A 62 11.76 -15.31 1.83
CA ASP A 62 11.57 -15.86 0.47
C ASP A 62 11.61 -14.77 -0.62
N LEU A 63 11.89 -13.53 -0.24
CA LEU A 63 11.97 -12.44 -1.21
C LEU A 63 13.30 -12.47 -1.96
N PRO A 64 13.29 -12.09 -3.25
CA PRO A 64 14.52 -11.94 -4.01
C PRO A 64 15.36 -10.78 -3.45
N ASN A 65 16.65 -10.98 -3.33
CA ASN A 65 17.63 -9.96 -2.92
C ASN A 65 18.36 -9.28 -4.08
N GLY A 66 18.00 -9.60 -5.33
CA GLY A 66 18.56 -9.04 -6.55
C GLY A 66 17.60 -8.05 -7.25
N ARG A 67 17.84 -7.82 -8.55
CA ARG A 67 17.09 -6.84 -9.39
C ARG A 67 15.57 -7.09 -9.49
N ALA A 68 15.09 -8.26 -9.12
CA ALA A 68 13.66 -8.51 -8.99
C ALA A 68 13.03 -7.75 -7.80
N ASN A 69 13.83 -7.35 -6.81
CA ASN A 69 13.39 -6.54 -5.70
C ASN A 69 13.36 -5.05 -6.07
N LEU A 70 12.24 -4.37 -5.79
CA LEU A 70 12.08 -2.94 -6.10
C LEU A 70 13.04 -2.04 -5.31
N VAL A 71 13.48 -2.46 -4.13
CA VAL A 71 14.48 -1.75 -3.32
C VAL A 71 15.82 -1.66 -4.08
N VAL A 72 16.28 -2.76 -4.69
CA VAL A 72 17.51 -2.77 -5.52
C VAL A 72 17.34 -1.84 -6.73
N ARG A 73 16.20 -1.92 -7.40
CA ARG A 73 15.90 -1.05 -8.54
C ARG A 73 15.82 0.43 -8.15
N ALA A 74 15.33 0.73 -6.93
CA ALA A 74 15.28 2.11 -6.42
C ALA A 74 16.68 2.71 -6.29
N VAL A 75 17.66 1.99 -5.76
CA VAL A 75 19.06 2.43 -5.75
C VAL A 75 19.59 2.71 -7.16
N GLU A 76 19.40 1.76 -8.08
CA GLU A 76 19.86 1.91 -9.47
C GLU A 76 19.25 3.15 -10.15
N LYS A 77 17.94 3.36 -9.98
CA LYS A 77 17.24 4.51 -10.57
C LYS A 77 17.63 5.84 -9.92
N PHE A 78 17.81 5.85 -8.61
CA PHE A 78 18.27 7.03 -7.88
C PHE A 78 19.68 7.43 -8.35
N ARG A 79 20.65 6.49 -8.37
CA ARG A 79 22.01 6.75 -8.85
C ARG A 79 22.06 7.22 -10.31
N ALA A 80 21.22 6.63 -11.17
CA ALA A 80 21.14 7.04 -12.58
C ALA A 80 20.63 8.48 -12.75
N ARG A 81 19.74 8.95 -11.87
CA ARG A 81 19.19 10.31 -11.92
C ARG A 81 20.07 11.31 -11.19
N PHE A 82 20.75 10.88 -10.11
CA PHE A 82 21.57 11.71 -9.23
C PHE A 82 22.95 11.07 -9.05
N PRO A 83 23.80 11.10 -10.06
CA PRO A 83 25.19 10.63 -9.95
C PRO A 83 25.91 11.44 -8.88
N ASP A 84 26.83 10.83 -8.15
CA ASP A 84 27.68 11.44 -7.12
C ASP A 84 26.96 11.94 -5.85
N HIS A 85 25.65 11.68 -5.70
CA HIS A 85 24.87 12.07 -4.52
C HIS A 85 24.92 11.05 -3.37
N LEU A 86 25.35 9.83 -3.65
CA LEU A 86 25.43 8.72 -2.69
C LEU A 86 26.85 8.16 -2.62
N PRO A 87 27.20 7.50 -1.49
CA PRO A 87 28.43 6.70 -1.41
C PRO A 87 28.51 5.63 -2.51
N ASP A 88 29.72 5.14 -2.82
CA ASP A 88 29.96 4.11 -3.84
C ASP A 88 29.14 2.83 -3.62
N GLY A 89 28.94 2.45 -2.37
CA GLY A 89 28.11 1.32 -1.98
C GLY A 89 27.21 1.62 -0.77
N LEU A 90 26.15 0.83 -0.65
CA LEU A 90 25.17 0.90 0.45
C LEU A 90 24.94 -0.51 1.02
N ASP A 91 24.98 -0.63 2.34
CA ASP A 91 24.43 -1.78 3.06
C ASP A 91 22.99 -1.47 3.43
N ILE A 92 22.05 -2.15 2.77
CA ILE A 92 20.62 -1.93 2.89
C ILE A 92 20.01 -3.11 3.62
N HIS A 93 19.15 -2.82 4.59
CA HIS A 93 18.39 -3.84 5.29
C HIS A 93 16.90 -3.54 5.15
N LEU A 94 16.12 -4.55 4.71
CA LEU A 94 14.67 -4.51 4.61
C LEU A 94 14.07 -5.54 5.58
N GLU A 95 13.29 -5.04 6.54
CA GLU A 95 12.55 -5.85 7.50
C GLU A 95 11.08 -5.90 7.11
N LYS A 96 10.59 -7.10 6.71
CA LYS A 96 9.25 -7.32 6.17
C LYS A 96 8.25 -7.79 7.21
N HIS A 97 7.27 -6.96 7.52
CA HIS A 97 6.13 -7.24 8.38
C HIS A 97 4.80 -7.39 7.62
N LEU A 98 4.77 -6.91 6.38
CA LEU A 98 3.59 -6.98 5.52
C LEU A 98 3.63 -8.24 4.64
N PRO A 99 2.51 -8.97 4.50
CA PRO A 99 2.41 -10.11 3.59
C PRO A 99 2.75 -9.71 2.14
N VAL A 100 3.41 -10.62 1.42
CA VAL A 100 3.84 -10.40 0.03
C VAL A 100 2.67 -10.61 -0.92
N ALA A 101 2.63 -9.89 -2.03
CA ALA A 101 1.58 -9.98 -3.07
C ALA A 101 0.14 -9.85 -2.51
N ALA A 102 -0.04 -9.02 -1.50
CA ALA A 102 -1.21 -8.98 -0.63
C ALA A 102 -2.23 -7.86 -0.96
N GLY A 103 -2.04 -7.07 -2.04
CA GLY A 103 -2.89 -5.90 -2.32
C GLY A 103 -2.62 -4.69 -1.41
N LEU A 104 -1.53 -4.72 -0.62
CA LEU A 104 -1.11 -3.67 0.33
C LEU A 104 -0.02 -2.73 -0.20
N GLY A 105 0.44 -2.93 -1.43
CA GLY A 105 1.49 -2.10 -2.02
C GLY A 105 2.87 -2.23 -1.35
N GLY A 106 3.14 -3.31 -0.58
CA GLY A 106 4.33 -3.45 0.26
C GLY A 106 5.64 -3.19 -0.49
N GLY A 107 5.88 -3.86 -1.61
CA GLY A 107 7.11 -3.62 -2.39
C GLY A 107 7.25 -2.19 -2.94
N SER A 108 6.12 -1.54 -3.27
CA SER A 108 6.11 -0.12 -3.68
C SER A 108 6.39 0.80 -2.50
N ALA A 109 5.88 0.46 -1.31
CA ALA A 109 6.17 1.18 -0.08
C ALA A 109 7.64 1.04 0.33
N ASP A 110 8.21 -0.17 0.21
CA ASP A 110 9.64 -0.43 0.47
C ASP A 110 10.54 0.44 -0.42
N ALA A 111 10.26 0.45 -1.73
CA ALA A 111 11.00 1.28 -2.68
C ALA A 111 10.84 2.78 -2.38
N ALA A 112 9.65 3.23 -2.05
CA ALA A 112 9.38 4.62 -1.68
C ALA A 112 10.09 5.03 -0.37
N ALA A 113 10.08 4.16 0.64
CA ALA A 113 10.81 4.37 1.89
C ALA A 113 12.31 4.50 1.62
N LEU A 114 12.88 3.61 0.81
CA LEU A 114 14.27 3.73 0.42
C LEU A 114 14.55 5.05 -0.33
N LEU A 115 13.71 5.47 -1.26
CA LEU A 115 13.89 6.75 -1.97
C LEU A 115 13.91 7.94 -1.00
N ARG A 116 13.01 7.99 0.01
CA ARG A 116 13.02 9.02 1.05
C ARG A 116 14.34 8.98 1.85
N LEU A 117 14.79 7.78 2.19
CA LEU A 117 16.04 7.59 2.92
C LEU A 117 17.25 8.05 2.09
N LEU A 118 17.35 7.66 0.81
CA LEU A 118 18.43 8.08 -0.09
C LEU A 118 18.44 9.60 -0.30
N ALA A 119 17.28 10.24 -0.40
CA ALA A 119 17.18 11.69 -0.51
C ALA A 119 17.75 12.39 0.74
N ARG A 120 17.49 11.86 1.95
CA ARG A 120 18.07 12.37 3.19
C ARG A 120 19.58 12.11 3.34
N MET A 121 20.07 11.01 2.75
CA MET A 121 21.50 10.67 2.74
C MET A 121 22.28 11.41 1.66
N SER A 122 21.59 12.05 0.72
CA SER A 122 22.19 12.79 -0.38
C SER A 122 23.03 13.97 0.13
N ALA A 123 24.16 14.23 -0.52
CA ALA A 123 25.04 15.35 -0.20
C ALA A 123 24.38 16.73 -0.46
N THR A 124 23.37 16.78 -1.30
CA THR A 124 22.58 17.97 -1.63
C THR A 124 21.09 17.67 -1.58
N GLU A 125 20.28 18.68 -1.38
CA GLU A 125 18.82 18.56 -1.37
C GLU A 125 18.31 18.05 -2.71
N ILE A 126 17.42 17.05 -2.67
CA ILE A 126 16.73 16.51 -3.83
C ILE A 126 15.33 17.11 -3.90
N PRO A 127 14.99 17.85 -4.97
CA PRO A 127 13.64 18.38 -5.13
C PRO A 127 12.58 17.25 -5.17
N ASP A 128 11.45 17.45 -4.50
CA ASP A 128 10.35 16.48 -4.46
C ASP A 128 9.92 16.05 -5.88
N ALA A 129 9.81 16.99 -6.82
CA ALA A 129 9.40 16.69 -8.20
C ALA A 129 10.35 15.70 -8.89
N ASP A 130 11.65 15.81 -8.65
CA ASP A 130 12.66 14.88 -9.20
C ASP A 130 12.57 13.51 -8.52
N LEU A 131 12.33 13.47 -7.22
CA LEU A 131 12.15 12.22 -6.47
C LEU A 131 10.87 11.50 -6.91
N PHE A 132 9.77 12.23 -7.13
CA PHE A 132 8.53 11.69 -7.71
C PHE A 132 8.75 11.16 -9.13
N ALA A 133 9.57 11.83 -9.95
CA ALA A 133 9.90 11.35 -11.29
C ALA A 133 10.66 10.02 -11.24
N VAL A 134 11.60 9.83 -10.30
CA VAL A 134 12.27 8.55 -10.07
C VAL A 134 11.25 7.49 -9.62
N ALA A 135 10.39 7.79 -8.65
CA ALA A 135 9.37 6.89 -8.13
C ALA A 135 8.46 6.36 -9.24
N ALA A 136 8.01 7.22 -10.15
CA ALA A 136 7.16 6.85 -11.30
C ALA A 136 7.81 5.83 -12.25
N THR A 137 9.14 5.78 -12.34
CA THR A 137 9.87 4.79 -13.17
C THR A 137 9.91 3.39 -12.53
N LEU A 138 9.61 3.28 -11.25
CA LEU A 138 9.67 2.01 -10.50
C LEU A 138 8.34 1.25 -10.53
N GLY A 139 7.23 1.96 -10.55
CA GLY A 139 5.88 1.38 -10.59
C GLY A 139 4.79 2.41 -10.29
N ALA A 140 3.56 2.10 -10.70
CA ALA A 140 2.41 3.00 -10.58
C ALA A 140 2.08 3.38 -9.12
N ASP A 141 2.28 2.47 -8.16
CA ASP A 141 1.99 2.71 -6.75
C ASP A 141 3.12 3.43 -5.99
N VAL A 142 4.36 3.47 -6.54
CA VAL A 142 5.51 4.03 -5.81
C VAL A 142 5.36 5.53 -5.53
N PRO A 143 4.84 6.37 -6.45
CA PRO A 143 4.62 7.79 -6.17
C PRO A 143 3.64 8.04 -5.02
N MET A 144 2.51 7.32 -4.95
CA MET A 144 1.58 7.50 -3.82
C MET A 144 2.16 6.97 -2.50
N CYS A 145 2.97 5.90 -2.55
CA CYS A 145 3.71 5.41 -1.38
C CYS A 145 4.82 6.39 -0.95
N LEU A 146 5.40 7.15 -1.87
CA LEU A 146 6.34 8.23 -1.53
C LEU A 146 5.66 9.35 -0.74
N LEU A 147 4.40 9.68 -1.10
CA LEU A 147 3.57 10.63 -0.39
C LEU A 147 3.13 10.13 1.00
N SER A 148 2.78 8.83 1.14
CA SER A 148 2.35 8.15 2.38
C SER A 148 1.27 8.90 3.17
N ARG A 149 0.27 9.47 2.49
CA ARG A 149 -0.87 10.16 3.10
C ARG A 149 -2.17 9.90 2.30
N PRO A 150 -3.36 10.04 2.93
CA PRO A 150 -4.62 9.82 2.23
C PRO A 150 -4.69 10.62 0.93
N CYS A 151 -5.02 9.93 -0.17
CA CYS A 151 -5.05 10.56 -1.49
C CYS A 151 -6.07 9.91 -2.43
N GLU A 152 -6.68 10.74 -3.27
CA GLU A 152 -7.39 10.30 -4.46
C GLU A 152 -6.38 10.06 -5.58
N VAL A 153 -6.50 8.93 -6.26
CA VAL A 153 -5.61 8.57 -7.37
C VAL A 153 -6.42 8.21 -8.60
N LYS A 154 -6.05 8.77 -9.75
CA LYS A 154 -6.68 8.53 -11.06
C LYS A 154 -5.65 8.13 -12.11
N GLY A 155 -6.18 7.79 -13.31
CA GLY A 155 -5.35 7.35 -14.43
C GLY A 155 -4.82 5.94 -14.22
N ILE A 156 -3.56 5.69 -14.56
CA ILE A 156 -2.87 4.42 -14.27
C ILE A 156 -2.15 4.44 -12.91
N GLY A 157 -2.38 5.48 -12.08
CA GLY A 157 -1.73 5.72 -10.79
C GLY A 157 -0.95 7.04 -10.71
N GLU A 158 -0.86 7.79 -11.81
CA GLU A 158 -0.03 8.99 -11.96
C GLU A 158 -0.71 10.29 -11.48
N GLN A 159 -2.04 10.32 -11.44
CA GLN A 159 -2.78 11.52 -11.01
C GLN A 159 -3.11 11.40 -9.53
N ILE A 160 -2.22 11.91 -8.69
CA ILE A 160 -2.33 11.81 -7.23
C ILE A 160 -2.78 13.18 -6.69
N ARG A 161 -3.91 13.20 -5.99
CA ARG A 161 -4.43 14.36 -5.27
C ARG A 161 -4.50 14.04 -3.77
N PRO A 162 -3.60 14.60 -2.96
CA PRO A 162 -3.68 14.45 -1.51
C PRO A 162 -5.01 15.01 -0.98
N LEU A 163 -5.60 14.37 0.02
CA LEU A 163 -6.74 14.93 0.74
C LEU A 163 -6.26 15.97 1.74
N SER A 164 -7.04 17.04 1.89
CA SER A 164 -6.78 18.10 2.87
C SER A 164 -7.08 17.67 4.30
N ALA A 165 -8.00 16.70 4.48
CA ALA A 165 -8.35 16.13 5.77
C ALA A 165 -8.81 14.68 5.61
N PHE A 166 -8.53 13.84 6.62
CA PHE A 166 -9.07 12.50 6.77
C PHE A 166 -9.19 12.20 8.28
N PRO A 167 -10.30 11.60 8.77
CA PRO A 167 -10.49 11.40 10.18
C PRO A 167 -9.52 10.36 10.74
N HIS A 168 -9.21 10.47 12.03
CA HIS A 168 -8.45 9.45 12.72
C HIS A 168 -9.29 8.17 12.85
N MET A 169 -8.90 7.13 12.12
CA MET A 169 -9.59 5.84 12.04
C MET A 169 -8.59 4.70 12.15
N HIS A 170 -9.13 3.48 12.31
CA HIS A 170 -8.35 2.27 12.47
C HIS A 170 -8.77 1.22 11.44
N LEU A 171 -7.83 0.39 11.04
CA LEU A 171 -8.09 -0.77 10.19
C LEU A 171 -7.84 -2.08 10.96
N VAL A 172 -8.62 -3.08 10.63
CA VAL A 172 -8.23 -4.49 10.80
C VAL A 172 -7.98 -5.05 9.41
N LEU A 173 -6.81 -5.60 9.22
CA LEU A 173 -6.38 -6.24 7.97
C LEU A 173 -6.38 -7.74 8.17
N VAL A 174 -6.95 -8.49 7.23
CA VAL A 174 -6.97 -9.95 7.22
C VAL A 174 -6.48 -10.44 5.87
N ASN A 175 -5.51 -11.34 5.87
CA ASN A 175 -4.98 -11.95 4.64
C ASN A 175 -4.96 -13.48 4.79
N PRO A 176 -5.51 -14.24 3.82
CA PRO A 176 -5.49 -15.70 3.85
C PRO A 176 -4.11 -16.30 3.59
N LEU A 177 -3.09 -15.47 3.29
CA LEU A 177 -1.74 -15.87 2.89
C LEU A 177 -1.72 -16.68 1.58
N GLU A 178 -2.72 -16.45 0.74
CA GLU A 178 -2.80 -16.96 -0.63
C GLU A 178 -2.41 -15.85 -1.61
N GLU A 179 -1.43 -16.13 -2.47
CA GLU A 179 -0.96 -15.16 -3.46
C GLU A 179 -2.00 -14.94 -4.56
N VAL A 180 -2.22 -13.69 -4.93
CA VAL A 180 -3.07 -13.29 -6.05
C VAL A 180 -2.26 -12.54 -7.09
N SER A 181 -2.23 -13.06 -8.30
CA SER A 181 -1.60 -12.38 -9.44
C SER A 181 -2.46 -11.20 -9.89
N THR A 182 -1.99 -9.98 -9.65
CA THR A 182 -2.66 -8.76 -10.11
C THR A 182 -3.03 -8.79 -11.61
N PRO A 183 -2.13 -9.21 -12.54
CA PRO A 183 -2.50 -9.37 -13.95
C PRO A 183 -3.66 -10.35 -14.18
N ASP A 184 -3.76 -11.42 -13.39
CA ASP A 184 -4.82 -12.42 -13.52
C ASP A 184 -6.16 -11.88 -13.08
N VAL A 185 -6.19 -11.09 -12.00
CA VAL A 185 -7.38 -10.39 -11.53
C VAL A 185 -7.89 -9.43 -12.60
N PHE A 186 -7.02 -8.60 -13.17
CA PHE A 186 -7.40 -7.67 -14.24
C PHE A 186 -7.87 -8.37 -15.52
N ARG A 187 -7.32 -9.54 -15.85
CA ARG A 187 -7.78 -10.33 -17.02
C ARG A 187 -9.20 -10.88 -16.83
N ARG A 188 -9.62 -11.13 -15.59
CA ARG A 188 -10.96 -11.64 -15.24
C ARG A 188 -12.03 -10.54 -15.13
N LEU A 189 -11.66 -9.25 -15.24
CA LEU A 189 -12.64 -8.18 -15.24
C LEU A 189 -13.66 -8.35 -16.37
N THR A 190 -14.92 -8.46 -16.02
CA THR A 190 -16.05 -8.55 -16.96
C THR A 190 -16.37 -7.21 -17.56
N SER A 191 -16.34 -6.13 -16.77
CA SER A 191 -16.49 -4.74 -17.23
C SER A 191 -15.19 -3.97 -17.02
N LYS A 192 -14.74 -3.30 -18.09
CA LYS A 192 -13.52 -2.46 -18.09
C LYS A 192 -13.87 -0.97 -18.19
N LEU A 193 -15.14 -0.64 -18.21
CA LEU A 193 -15.67 0.72 -18.29
C LEU A 193 -16.83 0.84 -17.29
N ASN A 194 -16.50 1.27 -16.07
CA ASN A 194 -17.48 1.48 -15.02
C ASN A 194 -17.54 2.96 -14.64
N PRO A 195 -18.63 3.42 -14.00
CA PRO A 195 -18.70 4.78 -13.46
C PRO A 195 -17.54 5.07 -12.50
N PRO A 196 -16.98 6.29 -12.52
CA PRO A 196 -15.98 6.71 -11.56
C PRO A 196 -16.56 6.70 -10.13
N MET A 197 -15.70 6.83 -9.13
CA MET A 197 -16.15 7.04 -7.75
C MET A 197 -16.97 8.35 -7.67
N PRO A 198 -17.93 8.43 -6.73
CA PRO A 198 -18.56 9.70 -6.37
C PRO A 198 -17.50 10.73 -5.98
N VAL A 199 -17.85 12.01 -6.12
CA VAL A 199 -16.96 13.10 -5.67
C VAL A 199 -16.68 12.91 -4.17
N ILE A 200 -15.41 12.95 -3.81
CA ILE A 200 -14.99 12.87 -2.41
C ILE A 200 -15.40 14.17 -1.71
N PRO A 201 -16.19 14.12 -0.62
CA PRO A 201 -16.51 15.32 0.16
C PRO A 201 -15.25 16.01 0.67
N GLU A 202 -15.23 17.34 0.65
CA GLU A 202 -14.13 18.13 1.21
C GLU A 202 -14.68 19.20 2.17
N PRO A 203 -14.23 19.17 3.46
CA PRO A 203 -13.30 18.21 4.07
C PRO A 203 -13.94 16.84 4.33
N LEU A 204 -13.16 15.75 4.16
CA LEU A 204 -13.54 14.40 4.57
C LEU A 204 -12.93 14.13 5.95
N ASP A 205 -13.45 14.79 6.98
CA ASP A 205 -12.84 14.88 8.33
C ASP A 205 -13.61 14.12 9.43
N ARG A 206 -14.74 13.47 9.08
CA ARG A 206 -15.59 12.73 10.03
C ARG A 206 -15.81 11.29 9.58
N ALA A 207 -15.64 10.35 10.52
CA ALA A 207 -15.85 8.92 10.26
C ALA A 207 -17.23 8.60 9.66
N ALA A 208 -18.29 9.29 10.10
CA ALA A 208 -19.63 9.11 9.54
C ALA A 208 -19.74 9.54 8.07
N LEU A 209 -19.01 10.58 7.64
CA LEU A 209 -18.95 10.97 6.23
C LEU A 209 -18.18 9.96 5.39
N VAL A 210 -17.10 9.40 5.95
CA VAL A 210 -16.32 8.32 5.28
C VAL A 210 -17.22 7.11 5.07
N SER A 211 -17.95 6.67 6.11
CA SER A 211 -18.89 5.54 6.01
C SER A 211 -19.93 5.77 4.91
N LEU A 212 -20.63 6.89 4.98
CA LEU A 212 -21.70 7.24 4.04
C LEU A 212 -21.19 7.33 2.60
N TRP A 213 -20.01 7.89 2.39
CA TRP A 213 -19.39 7.98 1.07
C TRP A 213 -18.94 6.60 0.56
N LEU A 214 -18.44 5.73 1.44
CA LEU A 214 -18.02 4.38 1.06
C LEU A 214 -19.19 3.51 0.62
N ASP A 215 -20.42 3.73 1.14
CA ASP A 215 -21.62 2.96 0.75
C ASP A 215 -21.91 3.06 -0.75
N ASP A 216 -21.60 4.19 -1.38
CA ASP A 216 -21.76 4.43 -2.81
C ASP A 216 -20.54 4.01 -3.66
N THR A 217 -19.56 3.36 -3.05
CA THR A 217 -18.30 2.95 -3.71
C THR A 217 -18.11 1.43 -3.71
N ARG A 218 -17.13 0.96 -4.44
CA ARG A 218 -16.82 -0.47 -4.57
C ARG A 218 -15.32 -0.71 -4.81
N ASN A 219 -14.93 -1.98 -4.85
CA ASN A 219 -13.69 -2.42 -5.46
C ASN A 219 -14.04 -3.32 -6.66
N ASP A 220 -13.85 -2.83 -7.89
CA ASP A 220 -14.16 -3.57 -9.12
C ASP A 220 -13.31 -4.84 -9.28
N LEU A 221 -12.17 -4.94 -8.58
CA LEU A 221 -11.30 -6.11 -8.61
C LEU A 221 -11.73 -7.19 -7.61
N GLN A 222 -12.65 -6.90 -6.67
CA GLN A 222 -13.03 -7.84 -5.61
C GLN A 222 -13.70 -9.10 -6.15
N GLY A 223 -14.66 -8.99 -7.08
CA GLY A 223 -15.30 -10.14 -7.71
C GLY A 223 -14.29 -11.05 -8.42
N PRO A 224 -13.52 -10.52 -9.41
CA PRO A 224 -12.45 -11.26 -10.07
C PRO A 224 -11.42 -11.90 -9.14
N ALA A 225 -11.05 -11.25 -8.05
CA ALA A 225 -10.11 -11.78 -7.07
C ALA A 225 -10.76 -12.91 -6.23
N THR A 226 -12.04 -12.77 -5.87
CA THR A 226 -12.80 -13.81 -5.16
C THR A 226 -12.95 -15.08 -5.99
N ASP A 227 -13.07 -14.98 -7.32
CA ASP A 227 -13.07 -16.14 -8.22
C ASP A 227 -11.73 -16.89 -8.21
N LEU A 228 -10.63 -16.20 -7.92
CA LEU A 228 -9.29 -16.80 -7.81
C LEU A 228 -9.00 -17.33 -6.41
N VAL A 229 -9.40 -16.57 -5.38
CA VAL A 229 -9.23 -16.89 -3.96
C VAL A 229 -10.57 -16.80 -3.27
N PRO A 230 -11.34 -17.92 -3.23
CA PRO A 230 -12.68 -17.95 -2.63
C PRO A 230 -12.73 -17.56 -1.15
N ALA A 231 -11.61 -17.62 -0.43
CA ALA A 231 -11.48 -17.20 0.96
C ALA A 231 -11.81 -15.72 1.18
N ILE A 232 -11.70 -14.86 0.15
CA ILE A 232 -11.95 -13.42 0.24
C ILE A 232 -13.39 -13.12 0.71
N ALA A 233 -14.38 -13.75 0.14
CA ALA A 233 -15.79 -13.46 0.47
C ALA A 233 -16.14 -13.77 1.94
N PRO A 234 -15.84 -14.97 2.50
CA PRO A 234 -16.08 -15.24 3.92
C PRO A 234 -15.26 -14.35 4.87
N ILE A 235 -14.03 -13.95 4.49
CA ILE A 235 -13.24 -13.00 5.28
C ILE A 235 -13.96 -11.65 5.38
N ILE A 236 -14.42 -11.09 4.26
CA ILE A 236 -15.16 -9.81 4.24
C ILE A 236 -16.42 -9.91 5.10
N ALA A 237 -17.15 -11.02 4.99
CA ALA A 237 -18.36 -11.25 5.80
C ALA A 237 -18.03 -11.36 7.31
N ALA A 238 -16.95 -12.06 7.67
CA ALA A 238 -16.51 -12.17 9.06
C ALA A 238 -16.10 -10.81 9.63
N ILE A 239 -15.37 -10.00 8.86
CA ILE A 239 -15.01 -8.63 9.26
C ILE A 239 -16.26 -7.77 9.44
N ALA A 240 -17.21 -7.81 8.49
CA ALA A 240 -18.44 -7.03 8.55
C ALA A 240 -19.30 -7.37 9.79
N ALA A 241 -19.23 -8.61 10.27
CA ALA A 241 -19.98 -9.08 11.44
C ALA A 241 -19.37 -8.62 12.78
N THR A 242 -18.15 -8.06 12.79
CA THR A 242 -17.51 -7.58 14.02
C THR A 242 -18.15 -6.26 14.50
N SER A 243 -18.20 -6.09 15.82
CA SER A 243 -18.80 -4.90 16.41
C SER A 243 -18.01 -3.62 16.06
N GLY A 244 -18.72 -2.59 15.61
CA GLY A 244 -18.14 -1.30 15.26
C GLY A 244 -17.45 -1.23 13.90
N CYS A 245 -17.57 -2.29 13.07
CA CYS A 245 -17.13 -2.26 11.67
C CYS A 245 -17.98 -1.25 10.89
N VAL A 246 -17.33 -0.24 10.32
CA VAL A 246 -17.96 0.83 9.54
C VAL A 246 -18.06 0.47 8.06
N ALA A 247 -17.04 -0.24 7.55
CA ALA A 247 -17.00 -0.76 6.20
C ALA A 247 -16.04 -1.96 6.13
N SER A 248 -16.34 -2.94 5.30
CA SER A 248 -15.44 -4.08 5.02
C SER A 248 -15.32 -4.32 3.53
N ARG A 249 -14.10 -4.55 3.05
CA ARG A 249 -13.81 -4.71 1.63
C ARG A 249 -12.43 -5.33 1.40
N MET A 250 -12.16 -5.76 0.17
CA MET A 250 -10.82 -6.14 -0.26
C MET A 250 -10.00 -4.91 -0.68
N SER A 251 -8.71 -4.87 -0.36
CA SER A 251 -7.77 -3.83 -0.80
C SER A 251 -7.10 -4.20 -2.12
N GLY A 252 -7.03 -3.26 -3.05
CA GLY A 252 -6.32 -3.42 -4.31
C GLY A 252 -6.83 -4.63 -5.11
N SER A 253 -5.91 -5.45 -5.60
CA SER A 253 -6.19 -6.73 -6.27
C SER A 253 -6.29 -7.92 -5.32
N GLY A 254 -6.18 -7.72 -4.02
CA GLY A 254 -6.29 -8.76 -3.00
C GLY A 254 -4.95 -9.44 -2.68
N ALA A 255 -4.92 -10.51 -1.85
CA ALA A 255 -6.10 -11.06 -1.16
C ALA A 255 -6.41 -10.39 0.19
N THR A 256 -5.70 -9.32 0.61
CA THR A 256 -6.00 -8.65 1.88
C THR A 256 -7.38 -8.01 1.86
N CYS A 257 -8.18 -8.36 2.88
CA CYS A 257 -9.43 -7.69 3.20
C CYS A 257 -9.22 -6.76 4.39
N PHE A 258 -10.00 -5.70 4.47
CA PHE A 258 -9.95 -4.77 5.60
C PHE A 258 -11.33 -4.52 6.20
N GLY A 259 -11.33 -4.19 7.47
CA GLY A 259 -12.44 -3.55 8.18
C GLY A 259 -12.01 -2.17 8.67
N LEU A 260 -12.89 -1.18 8.52
CA LEU A 260 -12.66 0.19 8.97
C LEU A 260 -13.42 0.44 10.27
N TYR A 261 -12.77 1.08 11.25
CA TYR A 261 -13.31 1.30 12.60
C TYR A 261 -13.04 2.73 13.07
N GLY A 262 -14.02 3.28 13.81
CA GLY A 262 -13.90 4.62 14.38
C GLY A 262 -13.09 4.70 15.69
N SER A 263 -12.66 3.58 16.28
CA SER A 263 -11.86 3.56 17.51
C SER A 263 -10.87 2.41 17.58
N ALA A 264 -9.76 2.63 18.28
CA ALA A 264 -8.74 1.61 18.54
C ALA A 264 -9.32 0.39 19.27
N ALA A 265 -10.18 0.63 20.27
CA ALA A 265 -10.78 -0.45 21.07
C ALA A 265 -11.62 -1.39 20.21
N ALA A 266 -12.47 -0.86 19.31
CA ALA A 266 -13.27 -1.67 18.40
C ALA A 266 -12.39 -2.46 17.42
N ALA A 267 -11.34 -1.83 16.83
CA ALA A 267 -10.43 -2.50 15.94
C ALA A 267 -9.63 -3.63 16.63
N HIS A 268 -9.14 -3.39 17.84
CA HIS A 268 -8.41 -4.41 18.61
C HIS A 268 -9.30 -5.60 19.00
N GLN A 269 -10.54 -5.34 19.44
CA GLN A 269 -11.49 -6.41 19.76
C GLN A 269 -11.82 -7.22 18.50
N ALA A 270 -12.12 -6.56 17.38
CA ALA A 270 -12.40 -7.22 16.12
C ALA A 270 -11.20 -8.08 15.64
N ALA A 271 -9.98 -7.56 15.76
CA ALA A 271 -8.80 -8.33 15.41
C ALA A 271 -8.58 -9.54 16.31
N HIS A 272 -8.92 -9.45 17.59
CA HIS A 272 -8.89 -10.58 18.54
C HIS A 272 -9.88 -11.66 18.10
N ASP A 273 -11.15 -11.28 17.92
CA ASP A 273 -12.24 -12.20 17.53
C ASP A 273 -11.94 -12.88 16.18
N LEU A 274 -11.39 -12.12 15.21
CA LEU A 274 -11.02 -12.65 13.89
C LEU A 274 -9.86 -13.63 13.95
N ARG A 275 -8.85 -13.43 14.83
CA ARG A 275 -7.75 -14.40 15.03
C ARG A 275 -8.26 -15.73 15.59
N GLU A 276 -9.24 -15.70 16.49
CA GLU A 276 -9.83 -16.91 17.03
C GLU A 276 -10.65 -17.68 15.98
N ASN A 277 -11.40 -16.95 15.13
CA ASN A 277 -12.31 -17.55 14.14
C ASN A 277 -11.66 -17.89 12.80
N LEU A 278 -10.54 -17.25 12.44
CA LEU A 278 -9.84 -17.40 11.16
C LEU A 278 -8.41 -17.93 11.39
N SER A 279 -8.32 -19.13 11.97
CA SER A 279 -7.01 -19.75 12.23
C SER A 279 -6.20 -19.96 10.95
N GLY A 280 -4.90 -19.61 10.98
CA GLY A 280 -3.99 -19.70 9.83
C GLY A 280 -3.98 -18.46 8.93
N TYR A 281 -4.84 -17.47 9.15
CA TYR A 281 -4.80 -16.20 8.44
C TYR A 281 -3.95 -15.18 9.20
N TRP A 282 -3.33 -14.28 8.45
CA TRP A 282 -2.69 -13.13 9.06
C TRP A 282 -3.73 -12.05 9.40
N VAL A 283 -3.71 -11.58 10.65
CA VAL A 283 -4.65 -10.55 11.15
C VAL A 283 -3.88 -9.48 11.92
N ALA A 284 -4.04 -8.22 11.52
CA ALA A 284 -3.42 -7.08 12.18
C ALA A 284 -4.41 -5.93 12.35
N ALA A 285 -4.41 -5.31 13.54
CA ALA A 285 -5.08 -4.04 13.78
C ALA A 285 -4.05 -2.91 13.73
N THR A 286 -4.38 -1.79 13.10
CA THR A 286 -3.48 -0.65 12.94
C THR A 286 -4.24 0.66 12.80
N PRO A 287 -3.76 1.78 13.36
CA PRO A 287 -4.29 3.09 13.02
C PRO A 287 -3.90 3.49 11.60
N LEU A 288 -4.69 4.40 11.03
CA LEU A 288 -4.31 5.10 9.81
C LEU A 288 -3.32 6.21 10.13
N LEU A 289 -2.42 6.48 9.19
CA LEU A 289 -1.56 7.68 9.26
C LEU A 289 -2.41 8.94 9.19
N SER A 290 -2.12 9.88 10.06
CA SER A 290 -2.79 11.18 10.11
C SER A 290 -2.41 12.03 8.89
N VAL A 291 -3.32 12.92 8.49
CA VAL A 291 -2.97 14.03 7.60
C VAL A 291 -2.20 15.04 8.45
N PRO A 292 -0.99 15.46 8.02
CA PRO A 292 -0.19 16.45 8.75
C PRO A 292 -0.90 17.79 8.89
#